data_1cff2e8a74be85de347f9981081beb97
#
_entry.id   1cff2e8a74be85de347f9981081beb97
#
_cell.length_a   1.000
_cell.length_b   1.000
_cell.length_c   1.000
_cell.angle_alpha   90.00
_cell.angle_beta   90.00
_cell.angle_gamma   90.00
#
_symmetry.space_group_name_H-M   'P 1'
#
loop_
_entity.id
_entity.type
_entity.pdbx_description
1 polymer ?
#
loop_
_entity_poly.entity_id
_entity_poly.type
_entity_poly.pdbx_seq_one_letter_code
_entity_poly.pdbx_strand_id
1 'polypeptide(L)'
;AVIERKGLVKYKVEFFGKSSHAGNYPQEGINAILEASRWVTEISKLHNWDIKNSLNVGLIEGGSGVNIVPDYACIKFEGRSHQVEFFETIRKTMEDLKVNPLVDGIKVEIEEIGYRPPLVLNDKSATLRNLFDESKAEMGIKYDWEVAGGCSDGNFLGVLGVGVVDAVGPVGGEAHSKNEYLDISTIEERINLAKAVVRKMIDRKII
;
A
#
# COMPACT_ATOMS: atom_id res chain seq x y z
N ALA A 1 -2.91 -12.92 14.94
CA ALA A 1 -2.41 -13.48 13.67
C ALA A 1 -3.09 -12.81 12.50
N VAL A 2 -2.44 -12.76 11.36
CA VAL A 2 -2.94 -12.03 10.18
C VAL A 2 -3.19 -13.02 9.04
N ILE A 3 -4.36 -12.90 8.39
CA ILE A 3 -4.77 -13.75 7.28
C ILE A 3 -4.84 -13.01 5.95
N GLU A 4 -5.04 -11.70 5.99
CA GLU A 4 -5.07 -10.83 4.82
C GLU A 4 -4.34 -9.52 5.10
N ARG A 5 -3.69 -8.97 4.08
CA ARG A 5 -3.01 -7.68 4.14
C ARG A 5 -3.33 -6.83 2.92
N LYS A 6 -3.45 -5.54 3.13
CA LYS A 6 -3.50 -4.63 1.97
C LYS A 6 -2.22 -4.75 1.16
N GLY A 7 -2.36 -4.61 -0.15
CA GLY A 7 -1.27 -4.24 -1.02
C GLY A 7 -1.04 -2.74 -0.99
N LEU A 8 0.02 -2.29 -1.62
CA LEU A 8 0.32 -0.87 -1.82
C LEU A 8 0.92 -0.63 -3.20
N VAL A 9 0.68 0.57 -3.71
CA VAL A 9 1.42 1.14 -4.83
C VAL A 9 1.87 2.55 -4.46
N LYS A 10 3.05 2.94 -4.92
CA LYS A 10 3.62 4.28 -4.72
C LYS A 10 4.01 4.86 -6.06
N TYR A 11 3.65 6.10 -6.26
CA TYR A 11 3.99 6.84 -7.47
C TYR A 11 4.70 8.16 -7.14
N LYS A 12 5.62 8.50 -8.02
CA LYS A 12 6.16 9.85 -8.21
C LYS A 12 5.65 10.36 -9.54
N VAL A 13 5.06 11.55 -9.56
CA VAL A 13 4.62 12.21 -10.79
C VAL A 13 5.27 13.56 -10.89
N GLU A 14 5.96 13.81 -12.00
CA GLU A 14 6.68 15.03 -12.28
C GLU A 14 6.00 15.79 -13.40
N PHE A 15 5.89 17.09 -13.21
CA PHE A 15 5.25 18.03 -14.13
C PHE A 15 6.29 19.03 -14.61
N PHE A 16 6.50 19.07 -15.93
CA PHE A 16 7.45 19.95 -16.58
C PHE A 16 6.70 20.96 -17.43
N GLY A 17 6.79 22.20 -17.04
CA GLY A 17 6.18 23.35 -17.69
C GLY A 17 7.21 24.29 -18.28
N LYS A 18 6.91 25.60 -18.23
CA LYS A 18 7.77 26.66 -18.71
C LYS A 18 7.66 27.88 -17.81
N SER A 19 8.81 28.39 -17.33
CA SER A 19 8.83 29.61 -16.53
C SER A 19 8.60 30.86 -17.37
N SER A 20 7.93 31.83 -16.75
CA SER A 20 7.78 33.19 -17.28
C SER A 20 7.54 34.18 -16.13
N HIS A 21 7.64 35.50 -16.43
CA HIS A 21 7.33 36.51 -15.43
C HIS A 21 5.81 36.61 -15.22
N ALA A 22 5.34 36.27 -14.03
CA ALA A 22 3.92 36.13 -13.73
C ALA A 22 3.09 37.41 -13.92
N GLY A 23 3.69 38.59 -13.81
CA GLY A 23 3.02 39.88 -14.00
C GLY A 23 3.12 40.46 -15.42
N ASN A 24 4.22 40.17 -16.15
CA ASN A 24 4.44 40.78 -17.47
C ASN A 24 4.04 39.87 -18.63
N TYR A 25 4.33 38.56 -18.49
CA TYR A 25 4.18 37.59 -19.57
C TYR A 25 3.58 36.24 -19.08
N PRO A 26 2.50 36.27 -18.27
CA PRO A 26 1.94 35.01 -17.72
C PRO A 26 1.52 34.02 -18.80
N GLN A 27 1.07 34.52 -19.97
CA GLN A 27 0.62 33.71 -21.12
C GLN A 27 1.75 32.95 -21.82
N GLU A 28 3.01 33.29 -21.57
CA GLU A 28 4.17 32.57 -22.12
C GLU A 28 4.60 31.39 -21.27
N GLY A 29 4.08 31.33 -20.05
CA GLY A 29 4.38 30.28 -19.05
C GLY A 29 3.46 29.08 -19.17
N ILE A 30 3.96 27.93 -18.74
CA ILE A 30 3.20 26.68 -18.58
C ILE A 30 3.28 26.29 -17.11
N ASN A 31 2.18 26.45 -16.38
CA ASN A 31 2.18 26.36 -14.91
C ASN A 31 2.11 24.91 -14.42
N ALA A 32 3.23 24.37 -13.98
CA ALA A 32 3.34 23.01 -13.48
C ALA A 32 2.61 22.78 -12.13
N ILE A 33 2.58 23.79 -11.23
CA ILE A 33 1.87 23.66 -9.95
C ILE A 33 0.35 23.60 -10.17
N LEU A 34 -0.19 24.32 -11.15
CA LEU A 34 -1.62 24.29 -11.45
C LEU A 34 -2.04 22.89 -11.92
N GLU A 35 -1.27 22.26 -12.79
CA GLU A 35 -1.53 20.86 -13.20
C GLU A 35 -1.36 19.89 -12.02
N ALA A 36 -0.29 20.00 -11.25
CA ALA A 36 -0.06 19.15 -10.08
C ALA A 36 -1.22 19.23 -9.06
N SER A 37 -1.76 20.44 -8.83
CA SER A 37 -2.89 20.64 -7.91
C SER A 37 -4.19 19.97 -8.39
N ARG A 38 -4.44 19.96 -9.71
CA ARG A 38 -5.52 19.17 -10.30
C ARG A 38 -5.32 17.68 -10.04
N TRP A 39 -4.12 17.16 -10.30
CA TRP A 39 -3.81 15.76 -10.07
C TRP A 39 -4.03 15.36 -8.60
N VAL A 40 -3.57 16.17 -7.65
CA VAL A 40 -3.84 15.95 -6.21
C VAL A 40 -5.34 15.84 -5.95
N THR A 41 -6.14 16.75 -6.52
CA THR A 41 -7.60 16.76 -6.33
C THR A 41 -8.26 15.52 -6.92
N GLU A 42 -7.93 15.17 -8.17
CA GLU A 42 -8.59 14.06 -8.86
C GLU A 42 -8.19 12.70 -8.28
N ILE A 43 -6.90 12.49 -8.01
CA ILE A 43 -6.40 11.25 -7.40
C ILE A 43 -6.97 11.07 -5.99
N SER A 44 -7.09 12.13 -5.21
CA SER A 44 -7.64 12.05 -3.84
C SER A 44 -9.10 11.59 -3.80
N LYS A 45 -9.87 11.76 -4.87
CA LYS A 45 -11.27 11.25 -4.98
C LYS A 45 -11.33 9.71 -4.97
N LEU A 46 -10.24 9.03 -5.26
CA LEU A 46 -10.17 7.56 -5.23
C LEU A 46 -10.11 7.00 -3.80
N HIS A 47 -9.88 7.86 -2.80
CA HIS A 47 -9.96 7.45 -1.40
C HIS A 47 -11.40 7.07 -1.05
N ASN A 48 -11.60 5.83 -0.59
CA ASN A 48 -12.90 5.33 -0.16
C ASN A 48 -12.72 4.38 1.04
N TRP A 49 -12.97 4.92 2.24
CA TRP A 49 -12.80 4.17 3.47
C TRP A 49 -13.90 3.14 3.73
N ASP A 50 -15.07 3.28 3.12
CA ASP A 50 -16.17 2.32 3.29
C ASP A 50 -15.80 0.94 2.76
N ILE A 51 -15.03 0.91 1.67
CA ILE A 51 -14.45 -0.32 1.09
C ILE A 51 -12.99 -0.51 1.44
N LYS A 52 -12.48 0.23 2.43
CA LYS A 52 -11.11 0.18 2.93
C LYS A 52 -10.01 0.51 1.90
N ASN A 53 -10.35 1.17 0.80
CA ASN A 53 -9.38 1.74 -0.12
C ASN A 53 -8.85 3.07 0.43
N SER A 54 -7.54 3.17 0.58
CA SER A 54 -6.91 4.42 1.02
C SER A 54 -5.95 4.94 -0.05
N LEU A 55 -6.00 6.25 -0.26
CA LEU A 55 -5.07 6.98 -1.10
C LEU A 55 -4.60 8.21 -0.35
N ASN A 56 -3.30 8.45 -0.36
CA ASN A 56 -2.68 9.57 0.33
C ASN A 56 -1.64 10.24 -0.56
N VAL A 57 -1.84 11.50 -0.91
CA VAL A 57 -0.80 12.34 -1.49
C VAL A 57 0.03 12.91 -0.35
N GLY A 58 1.20 12.31 -0.12
CA GLY A 58 2.03 12.61 1.03
C GLY A 58 3.04 13.72 0.82
N LEU A 59 3.41 14.00 -0.44
CA LEU A 59 4.37 15.05 -0.79
C LEU A 59 3.89 15.82 -2.02
N ILE A 60 4.08 17.15 -1.98
CA ILE A 60 3.94 18.05 -3.10
C ILE A 60 5.04 19.10 -3.03
N GLU A 61 5.74 19.30 -4.13
CA GLU A 61 6.85 20.26 -4.25
C GLU A 61 6.73 21.00 -5.57
N GLY A 62 7.21 22.23 -5.67
CA GLY A 62 7.25 22.98 -6.93
C GLY A 62 7.43 24.47 -6.79
N GLY A 63 7.81 25.10 -7.90
CA GLY A 63 8.02 26.55 -8.01
C GLY A 63 9.29 27.04 -7.34
N SER A 64 9.66 28.31 -7.65
CA SER A 64 10.87 28.97 -7.15
C SER A 64 10.60 30.37 -6.61
N GLY A 65 9.45 30.96 -6.92
CA GLY A 65 9.10 32.32 -6.47
C GLY A 65 7.68 32.72 -6.88
N VAL A 66 7.04 33.57 -6.09
CA VAL A 66 5.63 33.96 -6.28
C VAL A 66 5.41 34.83 -7.54
N ASN A 67 6.44 35.43 -8.09
CA ASN A 67 6.41 36.24 -9.29
C ASN A 67 6.87 35.51 -10.56
N ILE A 68 7.05 34.19 -10.48
CA ILE A 68 7.48 33.32 -11.57
C ILE A 68 6.41 32.26 -11.80
N VAL A 69 5.97 32.05 -13.05
CA VAL A 69 5.16 30.90 -13.42
C VAL A 69 6.00 29.65 -13.22
N PRO A 70 5.57 28.66 -12.40
CA PRO A 70 6.41 27.51 -12.07
C PRO A 70 6.52 26.54 -13.25
N ASP A 71 7.75 26.22 -13.62
CA ASP A 71 8.11 25.30 -14.71
C ASP A 71 8.32 23.86 -14.23
N TYR A 72 8.26 23.63 -12.93
CA TYR A 72 8.39 22.31 -12.33
C TYR A 72 7.48 22.13 -11.12
N ALA A 73 6.88 20.95 -11.01
CA ALA A 73 6.24 20.45 -9.80
C ALA A 73 6.40 18.93 -9.71
N CYS A 74 6.28 18.39 -8.50
CA CYS A 74 6.33 16.97 -8.23
C CYS A 74 5.30 16.62 -7.14
N ILE A 75 4.61 15.49 -7.32
CA ILE A 75 3.80 14.89 -6.25
C ILE A 75 4.27 13.46 -6.01
N LYS A 76 4.18 13.02 -4.74
CA LYS A 76 4.34 11.60 -4.40
C LYS A 76 3.15 11.15 -3.57
N PHE A 77 2.62 10.00 -3.95
CA PHE A 77 1.45 9.45 -3.27
C PHE A 77 1.51 7.93 -3.16
N GLU A 78 0.70 7.37 -2.27
CA GLU A 78 0.49 5.93 -2.15
C GLU A 78 -1.01 5.59 -2.16
N GLY A 79 -1.31 4.43 -2.74
CA GLY A 79 -2.61 3.78 -2.64
C GLY A 79 -2.49 2.44 -1.93
N ARG A 80 -3.46 2.10 -1.07
CA ARG A 80 -3.52 0.79 -0.38
C ARG A 80 -4.90 0.17 -0.48
N SER A 81 -4.95 -1.12 -0.80
CA SER A 81 -6.20 -1.87 -0.93
C SER A 81 -5.98 -3.37 -0.75
N HIS A 82 -7.06 -4.09 -0.40
CA HIS A 82 -7.14 -5.54 -0.54
C HIS A 82 -7.51 -5.98 -1.98
N GLN A 83 -7.96 -5.03 -2.83
CA GLN A 83 -8.45 -5.27 -4.18
C GLN A 83 -7.42 -4.83 -5.21
N VAL A 84 -7.02 -5.74 -6.11
CA VAL A 84 -6.07 -5.45 -7.20
C VAL A 84 -6.65 -4.41 -8.17
N GLU A 85 -7.96 -4.43 -8.39
CA GLU A 85 -8.70 -3.53 -9.28
C GLU A 85 -8.56 -2.06 -8.86
N PHE A 86 -8.32 -1.79 -7.58
CA PHE A 86 -8.06 -0.44 -7.10
C PHE A 86 -6.76 0.14 -7.69
N PHE A 87 -5.73 -0.67 -7.79
CA PHE A 87 -4.45 -0.23 -8.38
C PHE A 87 -4.58 0.02 -9.88
N GLU A 88 -5.38 -0.78 -10.58
CA GLU A 88 -5.71 -0.54 -11.99
C GLU A 88 -6.51 0.77 -12.16
N THR A 89 -7.44 1.04 -11.24
CA THR A 89 -8.18 2.31 -11.25
C THR A 89 -7.24 3.51 -11.07
N ILE A 90 -6.26 3.42 -10.18
CA ILE A 90 -5.24 4.48 -10.01
C ILE A 90 -4.46 4.68 -11.32
N ARG A 91 -3.96 3.60 -11.95
CA ARG A 91 -3.22 3.69 -13.21
C ARG A 91 -4.05 4.33 -14.32
N LYS A 92 -5.28 3.88 -14.49
CA LYS A 92 -6.20 4.44 -15.49
C LYS A 92 -6.48 5.92 -15.24
N THR A 93 -6.72 6.31 -14.00
CA THR A 93 -6.96 7.72 -13.65
C THR A 93 -5.75 8.59 -14.00
N MET A 94 -4.53 8.12 -13.71
CA MET A 94 -3.31 8.84 -14.07
C MET A 94 -3.13 8.98 -15.58
N GLU A 95 -3.38 7.91 -16.35
CA GLU A 95 -3.30 7.98 -17.81
C GLU A 95 -4.36 8.92 -18.40
N ASP A 96 -5.59 8.89 -17.88
CA ASP A 96 -6.65 9.80 -18.31
C ASP A 96 -6.27 11.28 -18.02
N LEU A 97 -5.68 11.57 -16.86
CA LEU A 97 -5.20 12.90 -16.51
C LEU A 97 -4.05 13.36 -17.40
N LYS A 98 -3.12 12.44 -17.72
CA LYS A 98 -1.97 12.73 -18.60
C LYS A 98 -2.37 13.05 -20.02
N VAL A 99 -3.36 12.32 -20.55
CA VAL A 99 -3.87 12.52 -21.94
C VAL A 99 -4.74 13.77 -22.04
N ASN A 100 -5.43 14.16 -20.97
CA ASN A 100 -6.31 15.32 -20.89
C ASN A 100 -5.82 16.34 -19.87
N PRO A 101 -4.68 17.02 -20.09
CA PRO A 101 -4.14 17.97 -19.14
C PRO A 101 -5.04 19.20 -18.96
N LEU A 102 -5.01 19.80 -17.77
CA LEU A 102 -5.63 21.11 -17.52
C LEU A 102 -4.82 22.24 -18.15
N VAL A 103 -3.50 22.08 -18.14
CA VAL A 103 -2.56 23.09 -18.62
C VAL A 103 -1.98 22.64 -19.96
N ASP A 104 -2.32 23.37 -21.03
CA ASP A 104 -1.80 23.07 -22.37
C ASP A 104 -0.27 23.12 -22.41
N GLY A 105 0.33 22.15 -23.10
CA GLY A 105 1.77 22.06 -23.29
C GLY A 105 2.55 21.50 -22.09
N ILE A 106 1.89 21.14 -21.00
CA ILE A 106 2.56 20.47 -19.86
C ILE A 106 3.06 19.07 -20.27
N LYS A 107 4.28 18.73 -19.84
CA LYS A 107 4.79 17.36 -19.95
C LYS A 107 4.68 16.69 -18.59
N VAL A 108 4.11 15.46 -18.55
CA VAL A 108 3.94 14.69 -17.31
C VAL A 108 4.71 13.37 -17.41
N GLU A 109 5.53 13.10 -16.40
CA GLU A 109 6.25 11.85 -16.24
C GLU A 109 5.75 11.11 -14.99
N ILE A 110 5.45 9.83 -15.14
CA ILE A 110 4.91 8.96 -14.08
C ILE A 110 5.93 7.86 -13.83
N GLU A 111 6.33 7.71 -12.57
CA GLU A 111 7.22 6.65 -12.11
C GLU A 111 6.53 5.85 -10.99
N GLU A 112 6.42 4.52 -11.16
CA GLU A 112 6.04 3.63 -10.07
C GLU A 112 7.27 3.37 -9.19
N ILE A 113 7.28 3.96 -7.99
CA ILE A 113 8.42 3.87 -7.06
C ILE A 113 8.26 2.78 -6.02
N GLY A 114 7.19 2.01 -6.08
CA GLY A 114 7.00 0.84 -5.22
C GLY A 114 5.65 0.17 -5.45
N TYR A 115 5.67 -1.17 -5.41
CA TYR A 115 4.48 -2.00 -5.50
C TYR A 115 4.61 -3.22 -4.58
N ARG A 116 3.53 -3.53 -3.86
CA ARG A 116 3.33 -4.82 -3.18
C ARG A 116 1.89 -5.27 -3.45
N PRO A 117 1.69 -6.49 -3.96
CA PRO A 117 0.35 -7.01 -4.17
C PRO A 117 -0.40 -7.18 -2.84
N PRO A 118 -1.72 -7.25 -2.81
CA PRO A 118 -2.45 -7.63 -1.61
C PRO A 118 -2.23 -9.10 -1.27
N LEU A 119 -2.19 -9.41 0.03
CA LEU A 119 -2.31 -10.79 0.53
C LEU A 119 -3.78 -11.06 0.76
N VAL A 120 -4.36 -11.91 -0.07
CA VAL A 120 -5.77 -12.31 0.00
C VAL A 120 -5.88 -13.77 0.40
N LEU A 121 -6.90 -14.10 1.17
CA LEU A 121 -7.18 -15.46 1.58
C LEU A 121 -7.43 -16.35 0.34
N ASN A 122 -6.63 -17.39 0.18
CA ASN A 122 -6.83 -18.46 -0.80
C ASN A 122 -7.09 -19.80 -0.10
N ASP A 123 -7.46 -20.85 -0.85
CA ASP A 123 -7.81 -22.17 -0.28
C ASP A 123 -6.67 -22.77 0.54
N LYS A 124 -5.42 -22.58 0.13
CA LYS A 124 -4.26 -23.07 0.87
C LYS A 124 -4.04 -22.29 2.16
N SER A 125 -4.24 -20.97 2.13
CA SER A 125 -4.21 -20.13 3.33
C SER A 125 -5.36 -20.48 4.29
N ALA A 126 -6.55 -20.77 3.76
CA ALA A 126 -7.69 -21.24 4.56
C ALA A 126 -7.38 -22.59 5.23
N THR A 127 -6.73 -23.51 4.51
CA THR A 127 -6.26 -24.79 5.07
C THR A 127 -5.27 -24.58 6.22
N LEU A 128 -4.26 -23.73 6.02
CA LEU A 128 -3.31 -23.38 7.08
C LEU A 128 -3.99 -22.74 8.29
N ARG A 129 -4.89 -21.80 8.06
CA ARG A 129 -5.69 -21.17 9.11
C ARG A 129 -6.41 -22.21 9.96
N ASN A 130 -7.09 -23.17 9.33
CA ASN A 130 -7.80 -24.23 10.05
C ASN A 130 -6.85 -25.08 10.91
N LEU A 131 -5.63 -25.40 10.42
CA LEU A 131 -4.64 -26.13 11.22
C LEU A 131 -4.15 -25.31 12.43
N PHE A 132 -4.00 -24.00 12.27
CA PHE A 132 -3.70 -23.11 13.39
C PHE A 132 -4.86 -23.05 14.38
N ASP A 133 -6.11 -22.97 13.91
CA ASP A 133 -7.31 -22.94 14.77
C ASP A 133 -7.48 -24.23 15.59
N GLU A 134 -7.26 -25.40 14.97
CA GLU A 134 -7.23 -26.68 15.67
C GLU A 134 -6.12 -26.73 16.72
N SER A 135 -4.90 -26.36 16.33
CA SER A 135 -3.74 -26.45 17.23
C SER A 135 -3.83 -25.48 18.40
N LYS A 136 -4.30 -24.24 18.17
CA LYS A 136 -4.50 -23.28 19.27
C LYS A 136 -5.57 -23.74 20.24
N ALA A 137 -6.65 -24.40 19.76
CA ALA A 137 -7.71 -24.94 20.60
C ALA A 137 -7.20 -26.07 21.48
N GLU A 138 -6.40 -27.01 20.94
CA GLU A 138 -5.78 -28.11 21.68
C GLU A 138 -4.80 -27.61 22.78
N MET A 139 -4.12 -26.49 22.51
CA MET A 139 -3.13 -25.90 23.41
C MET A 139 -3.72 -24.87 24.38
N GLY A 140 -5.01 -24.53 24.26
CA GLY A 140 -5.68 -23.50 25.06
C GLY A 140 -5.21 -22.06 24.74
N ILE A 141 -4.57 -21.84 23.57
CA ILE A 141 -4.06 -20.54 23.14
C ILE A 141 -5.21 -19.71 22.55
N LYS A 142 -5.25 -18.43 22.90
CA LYS A 142 -6.28 -17.49 22.42
C LYS A 142 -5.66 -16.37 21.62
N TYR A 143 -6.11 -16.20 20.40
CA TYR A 143 -5.89 -15.04 19.53
C TYR A 143 -6.93 -15.00 18.43
N ASP A 144 -7.12 -13.83 17.84
CA ASP A 144 -8.01 -13.61 16.71
C ASP A 144 -7.23 -13.49 15.39
N TRP A 145 -7.93 -13.77 14.29
CA TRP A 145 -7.42 -13.50 12.96
C TRP A 145 -7.76 -12.07 12.56
N GLU A 146 -6.79 -11.37 12.03
CA GLU A 146 -6.91 -9.97 11.64
C GLU A 146 -6.70 -9.79 10.14
N VAL A 147 -7.31 -8.73 9.64
CA VAL A 147 -7.09 -8.17 8.30
C VAL A 147 -6.28 -6.90 8.49
N ALA A 148 -5.01 -6.92 8.07
CA ALA A 148 -4.06 -5.85 8.38
C ALA A 148 -3.95 -4.81 7.26
N GLY A 149 -3.77 -3.55 7.65
CA GLY A 149 -3.53 -2.43 6.73
C GLY A 149 -2.10 -2.31 6.22
N GLY A 150 -1.13 -2.95 6.90
CA GLY A 150 0.28 -2.97 6.53
C GLY A 150 0.66 -4.17 5.68
N CYS A 151 1.70 -4.03 4.85
CA CYS A 151 2.25 -5.11 4.03
C CYS A 151 3.32 -5.91 4.77
N SER A 152 3.55 -7.15 4.31
CA SER A 152 4.70 -7.98 4.67
C SER A 152 5.26 -8.68 3.42
N ASP A 153 6.33 -9.45 3.57
CA ASP A 153 6.85 -10.25 2.46
C ASP A 153 5.92 -11.42 2.09
N GLY A 154 5.03 -11.82 3.01
CA GLY A 154 3.93 -12.76 2.74
C GLY A 154 3.02 -12.33 1.59
N ASN A 155 2.90 -11.02 1.32
CA ASN A 155 2.13 -10.50 0.19
C ASN A 155 2.65 -11.05 -1.16
N PHE A 156 3.97 -11.17 -1.34
CA PHE A 156 4.56 -11.72 -2.57
C PHE A 156 4.34 -13.23 -2.70
N LEU A 157 4.33 -13.94 -1.59
CA LEU A 157 4.08 -15.39 -1.61
C LEU A 157 2.63 -15.69 -1.95
N GLY A 158 1.68 -14.89 -1.46
CA GLY A 158 0.26 -15.07 -1.69
C GLY A 158 -0.12 -15.03 -3.17
N VAL A 159 0.44 -14.11 -3.97
CA VAL A 159 0.14 -14.01 -5.41
C VAL A 159 0.73 -15.17 -6.23
N LEU A 160 1.70 -15.89 -5.69
CA LEU A 160 2.24 -17.10 -6.31
C LEU A 160 1.36 -18.34 -6.02
N GLY A 161 0.21 -18.16 -5.35
CA GLY A 161 -0.69 -19.26 -4.99
C GLY A 161 -0.16 -20.14 -3.86
N VAL A 162 0.81 -19.64 -3.09
CA VAL A 162 1.30 -20.29 -1.86
C VAL A 162 0.30 -20.00 -0.73
N GLY A 163 0.05 -20.97 0.16
CA GLY A 163 -0.71 -20.74 1.39
C GLY A 163 0.12 -19.90 2.37
N VAL A 164 -0.44 -18.78 2.82
CA VAL A 164 0.24 -17.87 3.74
C VAL A 164 -0.66 -17.56 4.93
N VAL A 165 -0.10 -17.68 6.12
CA VAL A 165 -0.58 -17.05 7.36
C VAL A 165 0.58 -16.23 7.92
N ASP A 166 0.28 -15.09 8.49
CA ASP A 166 1.30 -14.12 8.87
C ASP A 166 1.11 -13.63 10.32
N ALA A 167 2.14 -12.99 10.87
CA ALA A 167 2.14 -12.49 12.25
C ALA A 167 1.72 -13.57 13.29
N VAL A 168 2.20 -14.80 13.11
CA VAL A 168 1.96 -15.93 14.04
C VAL A 168 3.03 -16.07 15.12
N GLY A 169 3.97 -15.15 15.14
CA GLY A 169 5.07 -15.10 16.10
C GLY A 169 4.66 -14.59 17.48
N PRO A 170 5.64 -14.22 18.33
CA PRO A 170 5.41 -13.70 19.65
C PRO A 170 4.52 -12.46 19.68
N VAL A 171 3.84 -12.23 20.79
CA VAL A 171 2.99 -11.04 20.98
C VAL A 171 3.88 -9.81 21.19
N GLY A 172 3.51 -8.72 20.57
CA GLY A 172 4.16 -7.42 20.70
C GLY A 172 3.20 -6.29 20.37
N GLY A 173 3.65 -5.09 20.50
CA GLY A 173 2.82 -3.91 20.24
C GLY A 173 3.62 -2.64 20.02
N GLU A 174 2.89 -1.55 19.75
CA GLU A 174 3.39 -0.20 19.52
C GLU A 174 4.48 -0.10 18.44
N ALA A 175 4.32 -0.95 17.37
CA ALA A 175 5.25 -1.02 16.25
C ALA A 175 5.56 0.38 15.66
N HIS A 176 6.83 0.62 15.31
CA HIS A 176 7.36 1.89 14.80
C HIS A 176 7.36 3.04 15.82
N SER A 177 7.18 2.77 17.11
CA SER A 177 7.29 3.76 18.18
C SER A 177 8.52 3.51 19.04
N LYS A 178 8.86 4.50 19.91
CA LYS A 178 9.92 4.32 20.91
C LYS A 178 9.54 3.34 22.03
N ASN A 179 8.26 3.00 22.12
CA ASN A 179 7.70 2.10 23.11
C ASN A 179 7.42 0.71 22.52
N GLU A 180 7.92 0.41 21.33
CA GLU A 180 7.76 -0.91 20.70
C GLU A 180 8.27 -1.99 21.64
N TYR A 181 7.45 -3.00 21.87
CA TYR A 181 7.76 -4.07 22.82
C TYR A 181 7.46 -5.45 22.27
N LEU A 182 8.13 -6.45 22.84
CA LEU A 182 7.88 -7.87 22.64
C LEU A 182 7.59 -8.52 23.99
N ASP A 183 6.50 -9.27 24.09
CA ASP A 183 6.22 -10.14 25.24
C ASP A 183 6.99 -11.45 25.10
N ILE A 184 8.15 -11.53 25.76
CA ILE A 184 9.04 -12.70 25.73
C ILE A 184 8.38 -13.98 26.29
N SER A 185 7.38 -13.85 27.19
CA SER A 185 6.68 -15.00 27.74
C SER A 185 5.87 -15.79 26.71
N THR A 186 5.56 -15.14 25.56
CA THR A 186 4.80 -15.76 24.48
C THR A 186 5.66 -16.48 23.44
N ILE A 187 6.98 -16.34 23.49
CA ILE A 187 7.90 -16.91 22.48
C ILE A 187 7.77 -18.43 22.42
N GLU A 188 7.88 -19.12 23.56
CA GLU A 188 7.82 -20.59 23.60
C GLU A 188 6.45 -21.12 23.16
N GLU A 189 5.38 -20.46 23.58
CA GLU A 189 4.02 -20.80 23.18
C GLU A 189 3.87 -20.78 21.66
N ARG A 190 4.33 -19.71 21.01
CA ARG A 190 4.21 -19.53 19.55
C ARG A 190 5.11 -20.48 18.78
N ILE A 191 6.30 -20.80 19.28
CA ILE A 191 7.15 -21.84 18.69
C ILE A 191 6.47 -23.21 18.75
N ASN A 192 5.87 -23.56 19.89
CA ASN A 192 5.20 -24.84 20.06
C ASN A 192 3.94 -24.94 19.20
N LEU A 193 3.19 -23.85 19.05
CA LEU A 193 2.05 -23.76 18.13
C LEU A 193 2.48 -24.02 16.67
N ALA A 194 3.53 -23.34 16.21
CA ALA A 194 4.05 -23.54 14.85
C ALA A 194 4.51 -24.98 14.62
N LYS A 195 5.21 -25.58 15.59
CA LYS A 195 5.61 -27.01 15.54
C LYS A 195 4.41 -27.94 15.44
N ALA A 196 3.33 -27.71 16.21
CA ALA A 196 2.12 -28.49 16.16
C ALA A 196 1.46 -28.44 14.77
N VAL A 197 1.37 -27.24 14.19
CA VAL A 197 0.83 -27.06 12.83
C VAL A 197 1.66 -27.81 11.80
N VAL A 198 3.00 -27.67 11.82
CA VAL A 198 3.88 -28.38 10.88
C VAL A 198 3.74 -29.91 10.99
N ARG A 199 3.64 -30.45 12.22
CA ARG A 199 3.39 -31.90 12.42
C ARG A 199 2.09 -32.33 11.77
N LYS A 200 0.99 -31.60 11.98
CA LYS A 200 -0.29 -31.88 11.33
C LYS A 200 -0.22 -31.81 9.80
N MET A 201 0.55 -30.87 9.25
CA MET A 201 0.77 -30.79 7.79
C MET A 201 1.45 -32.04 7.26
N ILE A 202 2.48 -32.54 7.94
CA ILE A 202 3.20 -33.77 7.58
C ILE A 202 2.25 -34.97 7.68
N ASP A 203 1.58 -35.15 8.81
CA ASP A 203 0.69 -36.30 9.08
C ASP A 203 -0.48 -36.37 8.08
N ARG A 204 -0.99 -35.22 7.65
CA ARG A 204 -2.10 -35.12 6.68
C ARG A 204 -1.63 -35.04 5.22
N LYS A 205 -0.31 -35.10 4.96
CA LYS A 205 0.29 -35.03 3.62
C LYS A 205 -0.13 -33.76 2.85
N ILE A 206 -0.13 -32.63 3.54
CA ILE A 206 -0.46 -31.31 2.94
C ILE A 206 0.76 -30.70 2.27
N ILE A 207 1.96 -31.16 2.64
CA ILE A 207 3.27 -30.83 2.07
C ILE A 207 3.97 -32.11 1.62
#